data_51fa21f5024395f57278ab5abf417316
#
_entry.id   51fa21f5024395f57278ab5abf417316
#
_cell.length_a   1.000
_cell.length_b   1.000
_cell.length_c   1.000
_cell.angle_alpha   90.00
_cell.angle_beta   90.00
_cell.angle_gamma   90.00
#
_symmetry.space_group_name_H-M   'P 1'
#
loop_
_entity.id
_entity.type
_entity.pdbx_description
1 polymer ?
#
loop_
_entity_poly.entity_id
_entity_poly.type
_entity_poly.pdbx_seq_one_letter_code
_entity_poly.pdbx_strand_id
1 'polypeptide(L)'
;MGLSAGGAAAQKIFLPDTKGLFILPNLPVLHPDWVYRFFSFIMPPFIFATFPMKPFAENIPHSLRGNCRDEALPPHTVDCPECGCRTDVPQLDKGEAAFCPRCGHKLFRVGSHPFSGPPAYAAASLILMAFAYSMTYIEVGIPGAASVLSLPEMMRLMVFQDYGFFAEVMFVLTFGAPVLFLLLCLYVYAALIRKQAYPALRLATRVMVRLRQAMMVDVFFVSTLVAYIKLSSVAKVRFGSAFYLMFALSVMLIRTSVSVPQHWVYFQIGRLTGNNAVQTASEGKTCCSRCLYFRDSAESPCGVCGAELYRRRPKSLSISSAFLTAAVVLYFPANILPIMISSNPAATEANTIFSGIAYMWDEGDRLIAAVIFSASILVSVLKIAAMSVLIAAARFALPAGAKKLSHLYRITEAVCRWSMIDIFVIIILMCSFHTYAARVIPGSAAVYFCLVVILTMLSAYYFDPRLLWDKRASDGIAFNETEKYD
;
A
#
# COMPACT_ATOMS: atom_id res chain seq x y z
N MET A 1 7.98 -30.35 -67.80
CA MET A 1 7.44 -30.64 -66.47
C MET A 1 8.03 -29.62 -65.50
N GLY A 2 7.28 -28.61 -65.23
CA GLY A 2 7.73 -27.46 -64.48
C GLY A 2 7.48 -27.58 -62.98
N LEU A 3 8.35 -26.96 -62.19
CA LEU A 3 8.12 -26.61 -60.81
C LEU A 3 8.62 -25.19 -60.61
N SER A 4 7.67 -24.30 -60.44
CA SER A 4 7.90 -22.90 -60.12
C SER A 4 8.21 -22.71 -58.62
N ALA A 5 9.32 -22.07 -58.32
CA ALA A 5 9.64 -21.56 -56.99
C ALA A 5 8.98 -20.21 -56.78
N GLY A 6 8.09 -20.11 -55.76
CA GLY A 6 7.49 -18.87 -55.33
C GLY A 6 8.39 -18.15 -54.33
N GLY A 7 8.87 -16.97 -54.72
CA GLY A 7 9.63 -16.09 -53.84
C GLY A 7 8.75 -15.35 -52.86
N ALA A 8 9.13 -15.35 -51.60
CA ALA A 8 8.54 -14.51 -50.57
C ALA A 8 9.07 -13.07 -50.65
N ALA A 9 8.18 -12.14 -50.96
CA ALA A 9 8.50 -10.72 -51.02
C ALA A 9 8.57 -10.11 -49.64
N ALA A 10 9.69 -9.46 -49.33
CA ALA A 10 9.89 -8.66 -48.14
C ALA A 10 9.06 -7.37 -48.27
N GLN A 11 8.10 -7.18 -47.41
CA GLN A 11 7.32 -5.97 -47.31
C GLN A 11 8.09 -4.92 -46.50
N LYS A 12 8.60 -3.91 -47.20
CA LYS A 12 9.12 -2.66 -46.61
C LYS A 12 7.94 -1.88 -46.03
N ILE A 13 7.91 -1.68 -44.70
CA ILE A 13 7.01 -0.76 -44.07
C ILE A 13 7.65 0.63 -44.07
N PHE A 14 7.14 1.50 -44.87
CA PHE A 14 7.40 2.94 -44.88
C PHE A 14 6.74 3.58 -43.65
N LEU A 15 7.51 4.33 -42.88
CA LEU A 15 7.02 5.25 -41.86
C LEU A 15 6.65 6.59 -42.55
N PRO A 16 5.43 7.11 -42.42
CA PRO A 16 5.16 8.49 -42.75
C PRO A 16 5.36 9.42 -41.57
N ASP A 17 6.13 10.49 -41.81
CA ASP A 17 6.16 11.70 -41.01
C ASP A 17 4.75 12.23 -40.74
N THR A 18 4.37 12.42 -39.50
CA THR A 18 3.20 13.23 -39.16
C THR A 18 3.50 14.17 -38.01
N LYS A 19 3.66 15.41 -38.40
CA LYS A 19 3.45 16.57 -37.52
C LYS A 19 1.96 16.66 -37.16
N GLY A 20 1.69 16.72 -35.84
CA GLY A 20 0.50 17.38 -35.32
C GLY A 20 -0.78 16.55 -35.30
N LEU A 21 -1.21 16.21 -34.18
CA LEU A 21 -2.54 16.08 -33.59
C LEU A 21 -2.58 14.84 -32.67
N PHE A 22 -2.62 15.09 -31.36
CA PHE A 22 -2.85 14.03 -30.35
C PHE A 22 -4.30 13.52 -30.52
N ILE A 23 -4.48 12.50 -31.32
CA ILE A 23 -5.64 11.61 -31.23
C ILE A 23 -5.16 10.39 -30.45
N LEU A 24 -5.71 10.22 -29.27
CA LEU A 24 -5.55 9.01 -28.48
C LEU A 24 -6.05 7.81 -29.30
N PRO A 25 -5.19 6.90 -29.77
CA PRO A 25 -5.68 5.67 -30.39
C PRO A 25 -6.18 4.75 -29.28
N ASN A 26 -7.33 4.18 -29.51
CA ASN A 26 -8.08 3.19 -28.74
C ASN A 26 -7.19 2.37 -27.79
N LEU A 27 -7.19 2.77 -26.51
CA LEU A 27 -6.84 1.83 -25.42
C LEU A 27 -7.79 0.64 -25.55
N PRO A 28 -7.30 -0.61 -25.60
CA PRO A 28 -8.17 -1.74 -25.37
C PRO A 28 -8.81 -1.50 -24.00
N VAL A 29 -10.12 -1.38 -24.00
CA VAL A 29 -10.94 -1.19 -22.81
C VAL A 29 -10.57 -2.33 -21.86
N LEU A 30 -9.73 -2.07 -20.86
CA LEU A 30 -9.54 -2.95 -19.72
C LEU A 30 -10.94 -3.24 -19.20
N HIS A 31 -11.39 -4.48 -19.32
CA HIS A 31 -12.74 -4.89 -18.95
C HIS A 31 -12.98 -4.45 -17.50
N PRO A 32 -14.00 -3.64 -17.20
CA PRO A 32 -14.20 -3.05 -15.86
C PRO A 32 -14.28 -4.12 -14.77
N ASP A 33 -14.67 -5.34 -15.13
CA ASP A 33 -14.80 -6.49 -14.22
C ASP A 33 -13.46 -6.98 -13.63
N TRP A 34 -12.34 -6.76 -14.32
CA TRP A 34 -11.02 -7.21 -13.85
C TRP A 34 -10.45 -6.29 -12.77
N VAL A 35 -10.52 -5.00 -12.99
CA VAL A 35 -10.13 -3.98 -11.99
C VAL A 35 -11.00 -4.15 -10.73
N TYR A 36 -12.29 -4.43 -10.93
CA TYR A 36 -13.23 -4.68 -9.86
C TYR A 36 -12.90 -5.95 -9.05
N ARG A 37 -12.51 -7.04 -9.73
CA ARG A 37 -12.10 -8.30 -9.10
C ARG A 37 -10.79 -8.16 -8.33
N PHE A 38 -9.82 -7.41 -8.86
CA PHE A 38 -8.55 -7.17 -8.19
C PHE A 38 -8.70 -6.27 -6.97
N PHE A 39 -9.50 -5.20 -7.07
CA PHE A 39 -9.87 -4.38 -5.91
C PHE A 39 -10.71 -5.17 -4.89
N SER A 40 -11.57 -6.08 -5.32
CA SER A 40 -12.31 -6.98 -4.43
C SER A 40 -11.42 -8.00 -3.74
N PHE A 41 -10.32 -8.41 -4.36
CA PHE A 41 -9.37 -9.37 -3.81
C PHE A 41 -8.43 -8.71 -2.78
N ILE A 42 -7.97 -7.48 -3.06
CA ILE A 42 -7.14 -6.68 -2.13
C ILE A 42 -7.99 -6.03 -1.04
N MET A 43 -9.24 -5.69 -1.34
CA MET A 43 -10.23 -5.23 -0.37
C MET A 43 -11.16 -6.39 -0.01
N PRO A 44 -11.36 -6.73 1.28
CA PRO A 44 -12.30 -7.77 1.65
C PRO A 44 -13.70 -7.49 1.07
N PRO A 45 -14.45 -8.53 0.64
CA PRO A 45 -15.68 -8.43 -0.15
C PRO A 45 -16.86 -7.69 0.50
N PHE A 46 -16.71 -7.15 1.71
CA PHE A 46 -17.75 -6.45 2.46
C PHE A 46 -18.07 -5.03 2.02
N ILE A 47 -17.43 -4.48 0.98
CA ILE A 47 -17.63 -3.06 0.60
C ILE A 47 -18.80 -2.89 -0.39
N PHE A 48 -19.25 -3.95 -1.01
CA PHE A 48 -20.32 -3.90 -2.03
C PHE A 48 -21.64 -4.55 -1.63
N ALA A 49 -21.97 -4.59 -0.35
CA ALA A 49 -23.38 -4.75 0.02
C ALA A 49 -24.12 -3.48 -0.44
N THR A 50 -24.87 -3.64 -1.50
CA THR A 50 -25.81 -2.66 -2.04
C THR A 50 -26.70 -2.12 -0.93
N PHE A 51 -26.37 -0.96 -0.40
CA PHE A 51 -27.28 -0.18 0.44
C PHE A 51 -28.22 0.60 -0.47
N PRO A 52 -29.56 0.50 -0.30
CA PRO A 52 -30.49 1.39 -0.95
C PRO A 52 -30.18 2.82 -0.48
N MET A 53 -29.79 3.69 -1.40
CA MET A 53 -29.61 5.12 -1.13
C MET A 53 -30.98 5.72 -0.78
N LYS A 54 -31.24 5.95 0.50
CA LYS A 54 -32.25 6.93 0.89
C LYS A 54 -31.68 8.32 0.66
N PRO A 55 -32.43 9.25 0.06
CA PRO A 55 -31.98 10.64 -0.13
C PRO A 55 -31.76 11.26 1.25
N PHE A 56 -30.52 11.67 1.53
CA PHE A 56 -30.09 12.26 2.78
C PHE A 56 -30.13 13.79 2.66
N ALA A 57 -31.31 14.35 2.62
CA ALA A 57 -31.52 15.76 2.81
C ALA A 57 -32.79 15.92 3.63
N GLU A 58 -32.62 16.10 4.95
CA GLU A 58 -33.57 16.90 5.72
C GLU A 58 -33.06 17.12 7.16
N ASN A 59 -33.03 18.40 7.56
CA ASN A 59 -33.01 18.93 8.91
C ASN A 59 -31.77 18.63 9.79
N ILE A 60 -30.65 19.28 9.46
CA ILE A 60 -29.64 19.57 10.48
C ILE A 60 -30.11 20.78 11.29
N PRO A 61 -30.39 20.62 12.60
CA PRO A 61 -30.79 21.76 13.44
C PRO A 61 -29.75 22.87 13.42
N HIS A 62 -30.18 24.10 13.26
CA HIS A 62 -29.33 25.31 13.20
C HIS A 62 -28.37 25.46 14.40
N SER A 63 -28.70 24.87 15.55
CA SER A 63 -27.89 24.88 16.77
C SER A 63 -26.59 24.05 16.67
N LEU A 64 -26.50 23.11 15.73
CA LEU A 64 -25.29 22.28 15.47
C LEU A 64 -24.33 22.88 14.42
N ARG A 65 -24.67 24.05 13.84
CA ARG A 65 -23.77 24.83 12.99
C ARG A 65 -22.74 25.64 13.78
N GLY A 66 -22.30 25.11 14.94
CA GLY A 66 -21.17 25.66 15.67
C GLY A 66 -19.95 25.86 14.76
N ASN A 67 -19.17 26.87 15.08
CA ASN A 67 -18.02 27.32 14.33
C ASN A 67 -17.11 26.10 13.94
N CYS A 68 -17.20 25.61 12.71
CA CYS A 68 -16.36 24.51 12.23
C CYS A 68 -14.86 24.87 12.14
N ARG A 69 -14.48 26.03 12.62
CA ARG A 69 -13.10 26.47 12.82
C ARG A 69 -12.48 25.96 14.12
N ASP A 70 -13.22 25.19 14.94
CA ASP A 70 -12.64 24.51 16.08
C ASP A 70 -11.69 23.41 15.56
N GLU A 71 -10.46 23.80 15.40
CA GLU A 71 -9.36 22.94 14.93
C GLU A 71 -8.88 21.99 16.04
N ALA A 72 -9.25 22.26 17.28
CA ALA A 72 -8.95 21.43 18.44
C ALA A 72 -9.82 20.16 18.50
N LEU A 73 -9.25 19.08 19.03
CA LEU A 73 -9.97 17.86 19.36
C LEU A 73 -10.37 17.92 20.83
N PRO A 74 -11.68 17.78 21.18
CA PRO A 74 -12.13 17.84 22.58
C PRO A 74 -11.61 16.66 23.39
N PRO A 75 -11.57 16.76 24.74
CA PRO A 75 -11.14 15.66 25.60
C PRO A 75 -12.09 14.46 25.45
N HIS A 76 -11.53 13.27 25.40
CA HIS A 76 -12.29 12.03 25.22
C HIS A 76 -11.49 10.80 25.67
N THR A 77 -12.21 9.75 26.02
CA THR A 77 -11.61 8.46 26.38
C THR A 77 -11.47 7.56 25.15
N VAL A 78 -10.41 6.78 25.06
CA VAL A 78 -10.19 5.81 23.96
C VAL A 78 -9.62 4.51 24.48
N ASP A 79 -9.91 3.41 23.78
CA ASP A 79 -9.20 2.15 23.94
C ASP A 79 -8.10 2.04 22.87
N CYS A 80 -6.86 1.85 23.30
CA CYS A 80 -5.71 1.76 22.39
C CYS A 80 -5.88 0.63 21.36
N PRO A 81 -5.71 0.86 20.05
CA PRO A 81 -5.90 -0.15 19.02
C PRO A 81 -4.83 -1.26 19.03
N GLU A 82 -3.71 -1.05 19.72
CA GLU A 82 -2.63 -2.06 19.81
C GLU A 82 -2.61 -2.85 21.11
N CYS A 83 -2.91 -2.22 22.26
CA CYS A 83 -2.83 -2.90 23.55
C CYS A 83 -4.15 -2.99 24.31
N GLY A 84 -5.21 -2.33 23.81
CA GLY A 84 -6.51 -2.29 24.48
C GLY A 84 -6.56 -1.49 25.78
N CYS A 85 -5.48 -0.77 26.14
CA CYS A 85 -5.45 0.08 27.33
C CYS A 85 -6.41 1.25 27.15
N ARG A 86 -7.30 1.46 28.14
CA ARG A 86 -8.18 2.62 28.19
C ARG A 86 -7.37 3.83 28.65
N THR A 87 -7.47 4.92 27.90
CA THR A 87 -6.69 6.13 28.11
C THR A 87 -7.56 7.35 27.91
N ASP A 88 -7.55 8.27 28.85
CA ASP A 88 -8.17 9.57 28.73
C ASP A 88 -7.24 10.52 28.00
N VAL A 89 -7.70 11.03 26.87
CA VAL A 89 -6.95 11.96 26.03
C VAL A 89 -7.44 13.37 26.37
N PRO A 90 -6.54 14.29 26.79
CA PRO A 90 -6.90 15.68 27.05
C PRO A 90 -7.29 16.38 25.74
N GLN A 91 -7.74 17.62 25.85
CA GLN A 91 -7.93 18.46 24.67
C GLN A 91 -6.59 18.58 23.93
N LEU A 92 -6.63 18.33 22.64
CA LEU A 92 -5.45 18.46 21.77
C LEU A 92 -5.59 19.67 20.87
N ASP A 93 -4.60 20.54 20.92
CA ASP A 93 -4.48 21.71 20.06
C ASP A 93 -3.69 21.40 18.78
N LYS A 94 -3.54 22.43 17.92
CA LYS A 94 -2.84 22.31 16.65
C LYS A 94 -1.39 21.85 16.84
N GLY A 95 -1.00 20.82 16.12
CA GLY A 95 0.36 20.27 16.12
C GLY A 95 0.61 19.21 17.20
N GLU A 96 -0.29 19.03 18.14
CA GLU A 96 -0.16 18.09 19.24
C GLU A 96 -0.51 16.65 18.86
N ALA A 97 0.06 15.70 19.62
CA ALA A 97 -0.19 14.29 19.45
C ALA A 97 -0.28 13.59 20.82
N ALA A 98 -1.24 12.69 20.96
CA ALA A 98 -1.41 11.83 22.11
C ALA A 98 -0.84 10.44 21.86
N PHE A 99 -0.16 9.87 22.86
CA PHE A 99 0.43 8.54 22.84
C PHE A 99 -0.15 7.68 23.96
N CYS A 100 -0.27 6.39 23.71
CA CYS A 100 -0.70 5.44 24.73
C CYS A 100 0.38 5.28 25.80
N PRO A 101 0.07 5.47 27.11
CA PRO A 101 1.06 5.35 28.17
C PRO A 101 1.59 3.92 28.33
N ARG A 102 0.81 2.89 27.96
CA ARG A 102 1.19 1.48 28.14
C ARG A 102 2.13 0.96 27.03
N CYS A 103 1.82 1.24 25.76
CA CYS A 103 2.57 0.66 24.63
C CYS A 103 3.29 1.71 23.76
N GLY A 104 3.14 3.01 24.05
CA GLY A 104 3.74 4.10 23.28
C GLY A 104 3.16 4.25 21.86
N HIS A 105 2.03 3.61 21.53
CA HIS A 105 1.36 3.79 20.24
C HIS A 105 0.78 5.19 20.13
N LYS A 106 0.93 5.81 18.96
CA LYS A 106 0.37 7.13 18.66
C LYS A 106 -1.13 7.04 18.43
N LEU A 107 -1.92 7.56 19.37
CA LEU A 107 -3.37 7.51 19.33
C LEU A 107 -3.96 8.56 18.38
N PHE A 108 -3.64 9.83 18.63
CA PHE A 108 -4.18 10.96 17.88
C PHE A 108 -3.08 11.95 17.49
N ARG A 109 -3.35 12.68 16.43
CA ARG A 109 -2.58 13.86 16.05
C ARG A 109 -3.53 14.88 15.44
N VAL A 110 -3.37 16.15 15.82
CA VAL A 110 -3.98 17.29 15.13
C VAL A 110 -2.89 17.93 14.27
N GLY A 111 -3.13 18.11 12.98
CA GLY A 111 -2.16 18.76 12.09
C GLY A 111 -1.99 20.25 12.43
N SER A 112 -0.89 20.87 12.06
CA SER A 112 -0.67 22.32 12.21
C SER A 112 -1.67 23.14 11.38
N HIS A 113 -2.03 22.64 10.21
CA HIS A 113 -3.02 23.25 9.30
C HIS A 113 -4.04 22.19 8.86
N PRO A 114 -4.97 21.76 9.75
CA PRO A 114 -5.80 20.59 9.51
C PRO A 114 -6.80 20.76 8.37
N PHE A 115 -7.23 21.98 8.02
CA PHE A 115 -8.17 22.26 6.93
C PHE A 115 -7.50 22.55 5.59
N SER A 116 -6.43 23.34 5.57
CA SER A 116 -5.81 23.83 4.32
C SER A 116 -4.64 23.01 3.84
N GLY A 117 -3.89 22.39 4.74
CA GLY A 117 -2.68 21.61 4.40
C GLY A 117 -2.96 20.41 3.50
N PRO A 118 -3.80 19.46 3.91
CA PRO A 118 -4.05 18.24 3.13
C PRO A 118 -4.55 18.48 1.71
N PRO A 119 -5.55 19.36 1.44
CA PRO A 119 -6.02 19.60 0.08
C PRO A 119 -4.98 20.32 -0.78
N ALA A 120 -4.16 21.22 -0.22
CA ALA A 120 -3.10 21.89 -0.95
C ALA A 120 -2.01 20.88 -1.39
N TYR A 121 -1.56 20.01 -0.49
CA TYR A 121 -0.60 18.95 -0.83
C TYR A 121 -1.20 17.95 -1.82
N ALA A 122 -2.48 17.61 -1.70
CA ALA A 122 -3.16 16.71 -2.62
C ALA A 122 -3.25 17.29 -4.04
N ALA A 123 -3.60 18.57 -4.19
CA ALA A 123 -3.64 19.25 -5.48
C ALA A 123 -2.25 19.33 -6.13
N ALA A 124 -1.23 19.71 -5.35
CA ALA A 124 0.16 19.74 -5.84
C ALA A 124 0.64 18.35 -6.27
N SER A 125 0.30 17.30 -5.50
CA SER A 125 0.65 15.91 -5.86
C SER A 125 -0.03 15.45 -7.15
N LEU A 126 -1.28 15.83 -7.41
CA LEU A 126 -1.97 15.50 -8.67
C LEU A 126 -1.31 16.17 -9.87
N ILE A 127 -0.91 17.43 -9.76
CA ILE A 127 -0.20 18.16 -10.81
C ILE A 127 1.16 17.48 -11.09
N LEU A 128 1.95 17.21 -10.04
CA LEU A 128 3.24 16.51 -10.17
C LEU A 128 3.06 15.14 -10.82
N MET A 129 2.00 14.42 -10.48
CA MET A 129 1.70 13.11 -11.03
C MET A 129 1.40 13.17 -12.54
N ALA A 130 0.60 14.15 -12.98
CA ALA A 130 0.32 14.35 -14.38
C ALA A 130 1.61 14.61 -15.20
N PHE A 131 2.52 15.43 -14.67
CA PHE A 131 3.80 15.69 -15.33
C PHE A 131 4.73 14.45 -15.28
N ALA A 132 4.83 13.75 -14.16
CA ALA A 132 5.69 12.58 -14.02
C ALA A 132 5.30 11.44 -14.98
N TYR A 133 4.00 11.27 -15.25
CA TYR A 133 3.51 10.24 -16.19
C TYR A 133 3.59 10.68 -17.67
N SER A 134 3.78 11.96 -17.94
CA SER A 134 3.93 12.49 -19.33
C SER A 134 5.36 12.50 -19.84
N MET A 135 6.34 12.44 -18.93
CA MET A 135 7.77 12.59 -19.25
C MET A 135 8.48 11.24 -19.32
N THR A 136 9.69 11.24 -19.91
CA THR A 136 10.57 10.06 -19.96
C THR A 136 11.14 9.75 -18.58
N TYR A 137 11.09 8.46 -18.20
CA TYR A 137 11.51 7.99 -16.87
C TYR A 137 12.94 7.48 -16.85
N ILE A 138 13.27 6.53 -17.72
CA ILE A 138 14.60 5.89 -17.83
C ILE A 138 14.93 5.70 -19.30
N GLU A 139 16.19 5.96 -19.63
CA GLU A 139 16.81 5.63 -20.93
C GLU A 139 17.88 4.56 -20.70
N VAL A 140 17.76 3.44 -21.39
CA VAL A 140 18.72 2.33 -21.30
C VAL A 140 19.38 2.16 -22.64
N GLY A 141 20.70 2.37 -22.70
CA GLY A 141 21.52 2.18 -23.89
C GLY A 141 22.33 0.90 -23.80
N ILE A 142 22.10 -0.01 -24.74
CA ILE A 142 22.91 -1.21 -24.98
C ILE A 142 23.64 -1.02 -26.31
N PRO A 143 24.85 -1.57 -26.52
CA PRO A 143 25.50 -1.51 -27.83
C PRO A 143 24.57 -2.00 -28.94
N GLY A 144 24.18 -1.11 -29.86
CA GLY A 144 23.27 -1.42 -30.97
C GLY A 144 21.76 -1.19 -30.72
N ALA A 145 21.34 -0.85 -29.48
CA ALA A 145 19.95 -0.55 -29.19
C ALA A 145 19.81 0.45 -28.03
N ALA A 146 18.94 1.41 -28.17
CA ALA A 146 18.57 2.33 -27.10
C ALA A 146 17.06 2.26 -26.86
N SER A 147 16.64 2.10 -25.61
CA SER A 147 15.24 2.12 -25.22
C SER A 147 14.97 3.33 -24.32
N VAL A 148 13.95 4.10 -24.69
CA VAL A 148 13.45 5.23 -23.89
C VAL A 148 12.13 4.80 -23.31
N LEU A 149 12.02 4.79 -21.99
CA LEU A 149 10.86 4.28 -21.28
C LEU A 149 10.19 5.40 -20.48
N SER A 150 8.92 5.58 -20.73
CA SER A 150 8.00 6.32 -19.85
C SER A 150 7.22 5.35 -18.98
N LEU A 151 6.62 5.84 -17.88
CA LEU A 151 5.82 4.99 -16.99
C LEU A 151 4.63 4.31 -17.70
N PRO A 152 3.83 5.01 -18.55
CA PRO A 152 2.79 4.36 -19.34
C PRO A 152 3.32 3.34 -20.35
N GLU A 153 4.49 3.61 -20.96
CA GLU A 153 5.10 2.66 -21.90
C GLU A 153 5.56 1.36 -21.22
N MET A 154 6.09 1.47 -20.00
CA MET A 154 6.40 0.27 -19.20
C MET A 154 5.16 -0.60 -18.97
N MET A 155 4.02 0.00 -18.63
CA MET A 155 2.75 -0.73 -18.45
C MET A 155 2.29 -1.36 -19.76
N ARG A 156 2.37 -0.62 -20.86
CA ARG A 156 1.99 -1.10 -22.20
C ARG A 156 2.85 -2.28 -22.63
N LEU A 157 4.17 -2.19 -22.47
CA LEU A 157 5.11 -3.29 -22.79
C LEU A 157 4.79 -4.57 -22.03
N MET A 158 4.44 -4.46 -20.75
CA MET A 158 4.07 -5.61 -19.93
C MET A 158 2.78 -6.29 -20.41
N VAL A 159 1.77 -5.51 -20.79
CA VAL A 159 0.53 -6.05 -21.35
C VAL A 159 0.79 -6.73 -22.69
N PHE A 160 1.61 -6.14 -23.56
CA PHE A 160 1.97 -6.74 -24.85
C PHE A 160 2.80 -8.03 -24.73
N GLN A 161 3.51 -8.22 -23.64
CA GLN A 161 4.32 -9.41 -23.39
C GLN A 161 3.57 -10.50 -22.60
N ASP A 162 2.24 -10.42 -22.48
CA ASP A 162 1.36 -11.33 -21.72
C ASP A 162 1.60 -11.33 -20.20
N TYR A 163 2.27 -10.28 -19.66
CA TYR A 163 2.49 -10.11 -18.21
C TYR A 163 1.50 -9.12 -17.58
N GLY A 164 0.24 -9.23 -17.97
CA GLY A 164 -0.84 -8.34 -17.50
C GLY A 164 -0.94 -8.25 -15.97
N PHE A 165 -0.67 -9.34 -15.25
CA PHE A 165 -0.67 -9.35 -13.79
C PHE A 165 0.31 -8.32 -13.18
N PHE A 166 1.55 -8.26 -13.67
CA PHE A 166 2.53 -7.29 -13.17
C PHE A 166 2.22 -5.86 -13.59
N ALA A 167 1.70 -5.68 -14.81
CA ALA A 167 1.22 -4.38 -15.29
C ALA A 167 0.09 -3.85 -14.38
N GLU A 168 -0.84 -4.71 -13.99
CA GLU A 168 -1.95 -4.36 -13.12
C GLU A 168 -1.49 -4.02 -11.70
N VAL A 169 -0.61 -4.83 -11.10
CA VAL A 169 -0.01 -4.55 -9.79
C VAL A 169 0.70 -3.20 -9.81
N MET A 170 1.52 -2.94 -10.83
CA MET A 170 2.21 -1.68 -11.00
C MET A 170 1.21 -0.52 -11.14
N PHE A 171 0.22 -0.64 -12.03
CA PHE A 171 -0.78 0.40 -12.26
C PHE A 171 -1.57 0.73 -10.99
N VAL A 172 -2.07 -0.28 -10.29
CA VAL A 172 -2.89 -0.08 -9.08
C VAL A 172 -2.10 0.59 -7.98
N LEU A 173 -0.86 0.16 -7.73
CA LEU A 173 -0.06 0.64 -6.60
C LEU A 173 0.64 1.98 -6.85
N THR A 174 1.04 2.26 -8.10
CA THR A 174 1.80 3.49 -8.42
C THR A 174 0.92 4.61 -8.98
N PHE A 175 -0.21 4.29 -9.61
CA PHE A 175 -1.10 5.26 -10.22
C PHE A 175 -2.51 5.24 -9.62
N GLY A 176 -3.19 4.10 -9.68
CA GLY A 176 -4.61 3.99 -9.33
C GLY A 176 -4.92 4.36 -7.88
N ALA A 177 -4.22 3.74 -6.92
CA ALA A 177 -4.43 4.01 -5.50
C ALA A 177 -4.02 5.44 -5.11
N PRO A 178 -2.86 5.99 -5.56
CA PRO A 178 -2.51 7.38 -5.28
C PRO A 178 -3.49 8.40 -5.87
N VAL A 179 -3.88 8.26 -7.14
CA VAL A 179 -4.86 9.17 -7.77
C VAL A 179 -6.18 9.15 -7.02
N LEU A 180 -6.71 7.95 -6.76
CA LEU A 180 -7.98 7.83 -6.06
C LEU A 180 -7.90 8.39 -4.63
N PHE A 181 -6.78 8.17 -3.92
CA PHE A 181 -6.55 8.77 -2.60
C PHE A 181 -6.55 10.29 -2.66
N LEU A 182 -5.85 10.89 -3.62
CA LEU A 182 -5.75 12.35 -3.77
C LEU A 182 -7.09 12.97 -4.13
N LEU A 183 -7.84 12.37 -5.05
CA LEU A 183 -9.18 12.82 -5.42
C LEU A 183 -10.17 12.72 -4.24
N LEU A 184 -10.13 11.61 -3.51
CA LEU A 184 -10.96 11.45 -2.31
C LEU A 184 -10.55 12.42 -1.20
N CYS A 185 -9.26 12.73 -1.07
CA CYS A 185 -8.78 13.74 -0.14
C CYS A 185 -9.37 15.11 -0.49
N LEU A 186 -9.30 15.53 -1.74
CA LEU A 186 -9.91 16.80 -2.19
C LEU A 186 -11.42 16.81 -1.97
N TYR A 187 -12.11 15.71 -2.28
CA TYR A 187 -13.57 15.58 -2.09
C TYR A 187 -13.97 15.73 -0.61
N VAL A 188 -13.31 14.99 0.29
CA VAL A 188 -13.58 15.02 1.72
C VAL A 188 -13.31 16.41 2.30
N TYR A 189 -12.16 17.01 1.96
CA TYR A 189 -11.80 18.33 2.47
C TYR A 189 -12.64 19.45 1.87
N ALA A 190 -13.10 19.32 0.63
CA ALA A 190 -14.08 20.26 0.05
C ALA A 190 -15.40 20.27 0.85
N ALA A 191 -15.90 19.10 1.27
CA ALA A 191 -17.08 18.98 2.12
C ALA A 191 -16.84 19.62 3.50
N LEU A 192 -15.68 19.39 4.12
CA LEU A 192 -15.31 19.96 5.42
C LEU A 192 -15.19 21.49 5.36
N ILE A 193 -14.55 22.05 4.32
CA ILE A 193 -14.36 23.48 4.15
C ILE A 193 -15.70 24.17 3.88
N ARG A 194 -16.55 23.58 3.03
CA ARG A 194 -17.88 24.12 2.70
C ARG A 194 -18.93 23.87 3.78
N LYS A 195 -18.59 23.10 4.82
CA LYS A 195 -19.49 22.70 5.92
C LYS A 195 -20.79 22.02 5.45
N GLN A 196 -20.70 21.29 4.35
CA GLN A 196 -21.84 20.60 3.74
C GLN A 196 -21.64 19.11 3.76
N ALA A 197 -22.68 18.35 4.12
CA ALA A 197 -22.65 16.89 4.05
C ALA A 197 -22.85 16.46 2.60
N TYR A 198 -21.77 16.06 1.95
CA TYR A 198 -21.80 15.52 0.59
C TYR A 198 -22.30 14.06 0.58
N PRO A 199 -22.89 13.60 -0.55
CA PRO A 199 -23.31 12.22 -0.67
C PRO A 199 -22.11 11.25 -0.50
N ALA A 200 -22.35 10.11 0.11
CA ALA A 200 -21.32 9.07 0.34
C ALA A 200 -20.04 9.54 1.08
N LEU A 201 -20.06 10.68 1.81
CA LEU A 201 -18.89 11.25 2.50
C LEU A 201 -18.23 10.23 3.46
N ARG A 202 -19.02 9.44 4.19
CA ARG A 202 -18.51 8.39 5.09
C ARG A 202 -17.77 7.29 4.34
N LEU A 203 -18.32 6.86 3.18
CA LEU A 203 -17.70 5.86 2.33
C LEU A 203 -16.40 6.39 1.73
N ALA A 204 -16.42 7.62 1.19
CA ALA A 204 -15.25 8.30 0.64
C ALA A 204 -14.11 8.40 1.65
N THR A 205 -14.41 8.79 2.90
CA THR A 205 -13.40 8.86 3.97
C THR A 205 -12.87 7.47 4.34
N ARG A 206 -13.75 6.45 4.40
CA ARG A 206 -13.34 5.07 4.69
C ARG A 206 -12.39 4.53 3.63
N VAL A 207 -12.70 4.75 2.36
CA VAL A 207 -11.88 4.33 1.22
C VAL A 207 -10.56 5.12 1.21
N MET A 208 -10.60 6.44 1.40
CA MET A 208 -9.42 7.29 1.50
C MET A 208 -8.42 6.80 2.57
N VAL A 209 -8.91 6.52 3.78
CA VAL A 209 -8.06 6.02 4.88
C VAL A 209 -7.48 4.66 4.55
N ARG A 210 -8.20 3.80 3.84
CA ARG A 210 -7.73 2.46 3.46
C ARG A 210 -6.69 2.52 2.34
N LEU A 211 -6.90 3.36 1.33
CA LEU A 211 -5.97 3.55 0.22
C LEU A 211 -4.62 4.11 0.66
N ARG A 212 -4.56 4.83 1.78
CA ARG A 212 -3.30 5.31 2.35
C ARG A 212 -2.25 4.21 2.54
N GLN A 213 -2.67 2.98 2.85
CA GLN A 213 -1.78 1.83 3.03
C GLN A 213 -1.36 1.20 1.70
N ALA A 214 -2.17 1.37 0.65
CA ALA A 214 -1.93 0.79 -0.68
C ALA A 214 -1.06 1.67 -1.59
N MET A 215 -0.80 2.93 -1.23
CA MET A 215 0.08 3.80 -2.00
C MET A 215 1.55 3.36 -1.83
N MET A 216 2.22 3.01 -2.92
CA MET A 216 3.59 2.49 -2.91
C MET A 216 4.50 3.21 -3.92
N VAL A 217 4.25 4.49 -4.20
CA VAL A 217 5.08 5.31 -5.09
C VAL A 217 6.49 5.51 -4.54
N ASP A 218 6.61 5.64 -3.22
CA ASP A 218 7.87 5.71 -2.48
C ASP A 218 8.70 4.42 -2.63
N VAL A 219 8.04 3.26 -2.52
CA VAL A 219 8.65 1.95 -2.70
C VAL A 219 9.09 1.76 -4.16
N PHE A 220 8.25 2.15 -5.14
CA PHE A 220 8.59 2.11 -6.56
C PHE A 220 9.82 2.98 -6.89
N PHE A 221 9.89 4.19 -6.32
CA PHE A 221 11.05 5.08 -6.51
C PHE A 221 12.34 4.44 -5.98
N VAL A 222 12.31 3.87 -4.77
CA VAL A 222 13.47 3.17 -4.19
C VAL A 222 13.82 1.93 -5.03
N SER A 223 12.82 1.19 -5.53
CA SER A 223 13.04 0.05 -6.42
C SER A 223 13.77 0.43 -7.71
N THR A 224 13.51 1.64 -8.23
CA THR A 224 14.23 2.15 -9.41
C THR A 224 15.71 2.39 -9.10
N LEU A 225 16.05 2.88 -7.92
CA LEU A 225 17.46 3.03 -7.51
C LEU A 225 18.15 1.67 -7.37
N VAL A 226 17.46 0.68 -6.80
CA VAL A 226 18.00 -0.68 -6.69
C VAL A 226 18.14 -1.33 -8.08
N ALA A 227 17.16 -1.15 -8.97
CA ALA A 227 17.24 -1.61 -10.35
C ALA A 227 18.39 -0.94 -11.10
N TYR A 228 18.61 0.36 -10.90
CA TYR A 228 19.73 1.10 -11.49
C TYR A 228 21.09 0.50 -11.11
N ILE A 229 21.28 0.12 -9.85
CA ILE A 229 22.54 -0.52 -9.41
C ILE A 229 22.78 -1.82 -10.18
N LYS A 230 21.72 -2.63 -10.39
CA LYS A 230 21.79 -3.88 -11.17
C LYS A 230 22.00 -3.63 -12.66
N LEU A 231 21.37 -2.59 -13.22
CA LEU A 231 21.47 -2.27 -14.65
C LEU A 231 22.82 -1.63 -15.01
N SER A 232 23.41 -0.84 -14.12
CA SER A 232 24.63 -0.08 -14.38
C SER A 232 25.87 -0.96 -14.63
N SER A 233 25.83 -2.22 -14.19
CA SER A 233 26.88 -3.21 -14.50
C SER A 233 26.81 -3.74 -15.94
N VAL A 234 25.62 -3.72 -16.59
CA VAL A 234 25.37 -4.34 -17.90
C VAL A 234 25.05 -3.31 -19.00
N ALA A 235 24.46 -2.17 -18.65
CA ALA A 235 23.97 -1.17 -19.61
C ALA A 235 24.28 0.25 -19.16
N LYS A 236 24.39 1.17 -20.13
CA LYS A 236 24.45 2.61 -19.82
C LYS A 236 23.05 3.13 -19.55
N VAL A 237 22.76 3.47 -18.29
CA VAL A 237 21.46 3.99 -17.85
C VAL A 237 21.55 5.49 -17.64
N ARG A 238 20.55 6.22 -18.19
CA ARG A 238 20.34 7.65 -17.93
C ARG A 238 18.96 7.85 -17.33
N PHE A 239 18.86 8.71 -16.34
CA PHE A 239 17.57 9.09 -15.77
C PHE A 239 16.93 10.21 -16.57
N GLY A 240 15.67 10.02 -16.94
CA GLY A 240 14.85 11.06 -17.57
C GLY A 240 14.31 12.07 -16.55
N SER A 241 13.64 13.11 -17.02
CA SER A 241 13.05 14.16 -16.17
C SER A 241 11.96 13.63 -15.23
N ALA A 242 11.21 12.62 -15.64
CA ALA A 242 10.19 12.00 -14.80
C ALA A 242 10.76 11.33 -13.54
N PHE A 243 12.01 10.87 -13.55
CA PHE A 243 12.66 10.30 -12.36
C PHE A 243 12.72 11.32 -11.20
N TYR A 244 13.13 12.54 -11.49
CA TYR A 244 13.21 13.63 -10.49
C TYR A 244 11.81 14.07 -10.03
N LEU A 245 10.84 14.10 -10.95
CA LEU A 245 9.44 14.39 -10.63
C LEU A 245 8.83 13.29 -9.74
N MET A 246 9.19 12.02 -9.96
CA MET A 246 8.74 10.90 -9.11
C MET A 246 9.32 10.98 -7.70
N PHE A 247 10.55 11.45 -7.54
CA PHE A 247 11.11 11.74 -6.22
C PHE A 247 10.30 12.82 -5.51
N ALA A 248 10.06 13.95 -6.17
CA ALA A 248 9.26 15.04 -5.61
C ALA A 248 7.83 14.58 -5.30
N LEU A 249 7.21 13.78 -6.18
CA LEU A 249 5.89 13.18 -5.99
C LEU A 249 5.87 12.25 -4.77
N SER A 250 6.86 11.39 -4.60
CA SER A 250 6.99 10.49 -3.45
C SER A 250 7.02 11.28 -2.13
N VAL A 251 7.85 12.32 -2.05
CA VAL A 251 7.92 13.21 -0.87
C VAL A 251 6.58 13.90 -0.63
N MET A 252 5.94 14.43 -1.66
CA MET A 252 4.64 15.11 -1.55
C MET A 252 3.51 14.16 -1.14
N LEU A 253 3.48 12.92 -1.64
CA LEU A 253 2.53 11.90 -1.21
C LEU A 253 2.70 11.49 0.25
N ILE A 254 3.94 11.34 0.72
CA ILE A 254 4.24 11.08 2.13
C ILE A 254 3.73 12.26 2.97
N ARG A 255 4.02 13.50 2.58
CA ARG A 255 3.52 14.71 3.27
C ARG A 255 2.01 14.76 3.29
N THR A 256 1.34 14.50 2.17
CA THR A 256 -0.14 14.44 2.09
C THR A 256 -0.68 13.38 3.04
N SER A 257 -0.12 12.17 2.98
CA SER A 257 -0.53 11.06 3.85
C SER A 257 -0.38 11.37 5.33
N VAL A 258 0.73 11.97 5.74
CA VAL A 258 1.00 12.35 7.14
C VAL A 258 0.15 13.55 7.58
N SER A 259 -0.20 14.45 6.66
CA SER A 259 -0.97 15.67 6.97
C SER A 259 -2.46 15.39 7.20
N VAL A 260 -2.99 14.24 6.75
CA VAL A 260 -4.39 13.84 6.99
C VAL A 260 -4.55 13.22 8.38
N PRO A 261 -5.10 13.96 9.39
CA PRO A 261 -5.34 13.44 10.72
C PRO A 261 -6.64 12.63 10.74
N GLN A 262 -6.54 11.32 10.57
CA GLN A 262 -7.66 10.40 10.36
C GLN A 262 -8.79 10.56 11.39
N HIS A 263 -8.45 10.60 12.68
CA HIS A 263 -9.46 10.66 13.75
C HIS A 263 -10.14 12.01 13.82
N TRP A 264 -9.41 13.09 13.60
CA TRP A 264 -9.95 14.43 13.51
C TRP A 264 -10.93 14.56 12.32
N VAL A 265 -10.60 13.97 11.17
CA VAL A 265 -11.50 13.96 10.00
C VAL A 265 -12.80 13.23 10.34
N TYR A 266 -12.73 12.06 10.99
CA TYR A 266 -13.94 11.34 11.43
C TYR A 266 -14.75 12.14 12.46
N PHE A 267 -14.09 12.86 13.35
CA PHE A 267 -14.77 13.76 14.31
C PHE A 267 -15.56 14.84 13.59
N GLN A 268 -14.93 15.54 12.65
CA GLN A 268 -15.59 16.60 11.88
C GLN A 268 -16.76 16.05 11.04
N ILE A 269 -16.60 14.88 10.42
CA ILE A 269 -17.68 14.22 9.67
C ILE A 269 -18.83 13.83 10.60
N GLY A 270 -18.54 13.32 11.79
CA GLY A 270 -19.55 13.03 12.80
C GLY A 270 -20.37 14.27 13.15
N ARG A 271 -19.71 15.41 13.32
CA ARG A 271 -20.39 16.72 13.55
C ARG A 271 -21.27 17.15 12.37
N LEU A 272 -20.77 17.03 11.14
CA LEU A 272 -21.51 17.39 9.93
C LEU A 272 -22.72 16.50 9.65
N THR A 273 -22.64 15.23 10.03
CA THR A 273 -23.71 14.25 9.77
C THR A 273 -24.70 14.10 10.95
N GLY A 274 -24.58 14.92 12.00
CA GLY A 274 -25.44 14.86 13.17
C GLY A 274 -25.24 13.64 14.09
N ASN A 275 -24.26 12.77 13.77
CA ASN A 275 -23.89 11.63 14.61
C ASN A 275 -22.76 12.05 15.56
N ASN A 276 -23.14 12.68 16.67
CA ASN A 276 -22.15 13.06 17.67
C ASN A 276 -21.39 11.86 18.18
N ALA A 277 -20.06 11.94 18.08
CA ALA A 277 -19.19 10.95 18.68
C ALA A 277 -19.34 10.97 20.19
N VAL A 278 -19.65 9.83 20.80
CA VAL A 278 -19.70 9.72 22.26
C VAL A 278 -18.26 9.78 22.78
N GLN A 279 -18.01 10.74 23.66
CA GLN A 279 -16.66 11.08 24.11
C GLN A 279 -16.23 10.31 25.36
N THR A 280 -17.19 9.71 26.08
CA THR A 280 -16.91 9.02 27.35
C THR A 280 -17.24 7.54 27.27
N ALA A 281 -16.37 6.72 27.86
CA ALA A 281 -16.62 5.33 28.07
C ALA A 281 -17.72 5.13 29.12
N SER A 282 -18.76 4.33 28.81
CA SER A 282 -19.77 3.90 29.77
C SER A 282 -20.06 2.41 29.56
N GLU A 283 -20.75 1.81 30.53
CA GLU A 283 -21.16 0.41 30.42
C GLU A 283 -22.05 0.21 29.18
N GLY A 284 -21.87 -0.92 28.47
CA GLY A 284 -22.60 -1.22 27.24
C GLY A 284 -22.04 -0.61 25.96
N LYS A 285 -20.98 0.24 26.02
CA LYS A 285 -20.36 0.86 24.84
C LYS A 285 -19.06 0.19 24.43
N THR A 286 -18.89 0.07 23.13
CA THR A 286 -17.66 -0.50 22.52
C THR A 286 -16.93 0.57 21.73
N CYS A 287 -15.60 0.66 21.92
CA CYS A 287 -14.75 1.56 21.16
C CYS A 287 -14.57 1.02 19.72
N CYS A 288 -14.90 1.84 18.73
CA CYS A 288 -14.71 1.48 17.35
C CYS A 288 -13.23 1.41 17.00
N SER A 289 -12.76 0.29 16.43
CA SER A 289 -11.36 0.08 16.08
C SER A 289 -10.82 1.02 14.99
N ARG A 290 -11.69 1.72 14.26
CA ARG A 290 -11.31 2.63 13.17
C ARG A 290 -11.35 4.10 13.54
N CYS A 291 -12.48 4.58 14.06
CA CYS A 291 -12.62 5.99 14.41
C CYS A 291 -12.26 6.27 15.87
N LEU A 292 -12.07 5.23 16.70
CA LEU A 292 -11.72 5.27 18.12
C LEU A 292 -12.75 5.99 19.01
N TYR A 293 -14.00 6.14 18.55
CA TYR A 293 -15.10 6.69 19.35
C TYR A 293 -15.96 5.57 19.94
N PHE A 294 -16.45 5.78 21.16
CA PHE A 294 -17.35 4.85 21.83
C PHE A 294 -18.75 4.90 21.23
N ARG A 295 -19.34 3.75 21.01
CA ARG A 295 -20.71 3.56 20.51
C ARG A 295 -21.39 2.43 21.25
N ASP A 296 -22.73 2.46 21.29
CA ASP A 296 -23.50 1.37 21.85
C ASP A 296 -23.22 0.08 21.09
N SER A 297 -22.97 -0.99 21.81
CA SER A 297 -22.62 -2.30 21.23
C SER A 297 -23.70 -2.84 20.33
N ALA A 298 -24.96 -2.42 20.51
CA ALA A 298 -26.10 -2.75 19.66
C ALA A 298 -26.12 -1.99 18.33
N GLU A 299 -25.39 -0.86 18.20
CA GLU A 299 -25.32 -0.08 16.97
C GLU A 299 -24.24 -0.63 16.01
N SER A 300 -24.52 -1.70 15.30
CA SER A 300 -23.65 -2.13 14.19
C SER A 300 -24.38 -1.91 12.87
N PRO A 301 -23.79 -1.19 11.90
CA PRO A 301 -22.44 -0.61 11.84
C PRO A 301 -22.29 0.76 12.56
N CYS A 302 -21.04 1.13 12.91
CA CYS A 302 -20.71 2.38 13.58
C CYS A 302 -21.29 3.61 12.89
N GLY A 303 -22.10 4.41 13.60
CA GLY A 303 -22.78 5.58 13.05
C GLY A 303 -21.84 6.66 12.48
N VAL A 304 -20.58 6.76 12.95
CA VAL A 304 -19.60 7.77 12.48
C VAL A 304 -18.86 7.29 11.23
N CYS A 305 -18.19 6.13 11.27
CA CYS A 305 -17.37 5.66 10.18
C CYS A 305 -17.99 4.51 9.39
N GLY A 306 -19.11 3.95 9.84
CA GLY A 306 -19.80 2.82 9.23
C GLY A 306 -19.02 1.49 9.25
N ALA A 307 -17.97 1.36 10.07
CA ALA A 307 -17.27 0.10 10.28
C ALA A 307 -18.07 -0.80 11.22
N GLU A 308 -17.91 -2.11 11.08
CA GLU A 308 -18.48 -3.06 12.03
C GLU A 308 -17.86 -2.86 13.42
N LEU A 309 -18.71 -2.88 14.45
CA LEU A 309 -18.30 -2.76 15.85
C LEU A 309 -18.00 -4.15 16.38
N TYR A 310 -16.78 -4.36 16.84
CA TYR A 310 -16.36 -5.57 17.54
C TYR A 310 -15.34 -5.22 18.63
N ARG A 311 -15.45 -5.90 19.78
CA ARG A 311 -14.48 -5.74 20.88
C ARG A 311 -13.09 -6.24 20.46
N ARG A 312 -13.05 -7.37 19.74
CA ARG A 312 -11.84 -7.96 19.14
C ARG A 312 -12.18 -8.42 17.72
N ARG A 313 -11.21 -8.34 16.82
CA ARG A 313 -11.43 -8.71 15.42
C ARG A 313 -11.78 -10.21 15.33
N PRO A 314 -12.97 -10.57 14.82
CA PRO A 314 -13.39 -11.97 14.75
C PRO A 314 -12.46 -12.77 13.84
N LYS A 315 -12.12 -14.00 14.25
CA LYS A 315 -11.28 -14.95 13.49
C LYS A 315 -9.91 -14.42 13.05
N SER A 316 -9.40 -13.35 13.70
CA SER A 316 -8.12 -12.71 13.34
C SER A 316 -6.95 -13.70 13.26
N LEU A 317 -6.78 -14.55 14.29
CA LEU A 317 -5.70 -15.56 14.34
C LEU A 317 -5.85 -16.61 13.21
N SER A 318 -7.05 -17.12 12.98
CA SER A 318 -7.29 -18.14 11.95
C SER A 318 -7.03 -17.60 10.55
N ILE A 319 -7.47 -16.37 10.26
CA ILE A 319 -7.27 -15.72 8.95
C ILE A 319 -5.78 -15.41 8.77
N SER A 320 -5.14 -14.81 9.78
CA SER A 320 -3.71 -14.47 9.71
C SER A 320 -2.85 -15.72 9.56
N SER A 321 -3.13 -16.80 10.31
CA SER A 321 -2.41 -18.06 10.16
C SER A 321 -2.64 -18.75 8.82
N ALA A 322 -3.85 -18.70 8.25
CA ALA A 322 -4.14 -19.26 6.94
C ALA A 322 -3.33 -18.55 5.82
N PHE A 323 -3.29 -17.21 5.84
CA PHE A 323 -2.47 -16.45 4.90
C PHE A 323 -0.97 -16.72 5.07
N LEU A 324 -0.49 -16.84 6.31
CA LEU A 324 0.90 -17.15 6.58
C LEU A 324 1.27 -18.57 6.09
N THR A 325 0.42 -19.57 6.36
CA THR A 325 0.64 -20.94 5.89
C THR A 325 0.67 -20.99 4.35
N ALA A 326 -0.27 -20.32 3.68
CA ALA A 326 -0.26 -20.22 2.23
C ALA A 326 1.03 -19.56 1.70
N ALA A 327 1.50 -18.49 2.36
CA ALA A 327 2.77 -17.84 2.00
C ALA A 327 3.96 -18.77 2.16
N VAL A 328 4.03 -19.57 3.24
CA VAL A 328 5.10 -20.56 3.47
C VAL A 328 5.08 -21.63 2.39
N VAL A 329 3.92 -22.16 2.04
CA VAL A 329 3.80 -23.17 0.97
C VAL A 329 4.28 -22.62 -0.38
N LEU A 330 3.88 -21.40 -0.73
CA LEU A 330 4.30 -20.76 -2.00
C LEU A 330 5.77 -20.30 -1.99
N TYR A 331 6.37 -20.14 -0.82
CA TYR A 331 7.78 -19.75 -0.72
C TYR A 331 8.75 -20.79 -1.29
N PHE A 332 8.40 -22.09 -1.20
CA PHE A 332 9.21 -23.16 -1.78
C PHE A 332 9.31 -23.07 -3.30
N PRO A 333 8.21 -23.09 -4.09
CA PRO A 333 8.29 -22.95 -5.53
C PRO A 333 8.86 -21.58 -5.96
N ALA A 334 8.67 -20.52 -5.20
CA ALA A 334 9.24 -19.21 -5.48
C ALA A 334 10.78 -19.18 -5.48
N ASN A 335 11.44 -20.07 -4.72
CA ASN A 335 12.89 -20.14 -4.65
C ASN A 335 13.50 -21.24 -5.53
N ILE A 336 12.73 -22.27 -5.90
CA ILE A 336 13.20 -23.42 -6.69
C ILE A 336 13.07 -23.13 -8.19
N LEU A 337 11.96 -22.49 -8.58
CA LEU A 337 11.67 -22.19 -9.99
C LEU A 337 12.49 -20.97 -10.48
N PRO A 338 12.73 -20.87 -11.80
CA PRO A 338 13.42 -19.70 -12.34
C PRO A 338 12.58 -18.43 -12.14
N ILE A 339 13.22 -17.38 -11.58
CA ILE A 339 12.59 -16.08 -11.40
C ILE A 339 12.70 -15.23 -12.67
N MET A 340 13.74 -15.44 -13.44
CA MET A 340 14.07 -14.69 -14.62
C MET A 340 14.69 -15.62 -15.67
N ILE A 341 14.24 -15.48 -16.91
CA ILE A 341 14.81 -16.15 -18.06
C ILE A 341 15.43 -15.08 -18.94
N SER A 342 16.75 -15.08 -19.07
CA SER A 342 17.47 -14.21 -19.97
C SER A 342 17.72 -14.91 -21.29
N SER A 343 17.29 -14.30 -22.37
CA SER A 343 17.49 -14.82 -23.73
C SER A 343 18.35 -13.85 -24.51
N ASN A 344 19.53 -14.35 -24.92
CA ASN A 344 20.44 -13.69 -25.84
C ASN A 344 20.44 -14.48 -27.14
N PRO A 345 20.90 -13.93 -28.29
CA PRO A 345 20.96 -14.65 -29.55
C PRO A 345 21.83 -15.95 -29.51
N ALA A 346 22.71 -16.03 -28.51
CA ALA A 346 23.64 -17.17 -28.37
C ALA A 346 23.17 -18.23 -27.36
N ALA A 347 22.38 -17.84 -26.32
CA ALA A 347 21.97 -18.75 -25.23
C ALA A 347 20.72 -18.27 -24.54
N THR A 348 19.96 -19.22 -24.00
CA THR A 348 18.82 -18.93 -23.09
C THR A 348 19.15 -19.52 -21.72
N GLU A 349 19.24 -18.66 -20.72
CA GLU A 349 19.57 -19.03 -19.35
C GLU A 349 18.39 -18.78 -18.42
N ALA A 350 18.05 -19.80 -17.64
CA ALA A 350 17.01 -19.74 -16.64
C ALA A 350 17.65 -19.55 -15.24
N ASN A 351 17.48 -18.37 -14.67
CA ASN A 351 18.12 -18.01 -13.41
C ASN A 351 17.11 -18.04 -12.25
N THR A 352 17.44 -18.81 -11.20
CA THR A 352 16.76 -18.74 -9.91
C THR A 352 17.30 -17.55 -9.11
N ILE A 353 16.63 -17.16 -8.00
CA ILE A 353 17.15 -16.11 -7.11
C ILE A 353 18.55 -16.49 -6.60
N PHE A 354 18.72 -17.75 -6.20
CA PHE A 354 19.96 -18.23 -5.61
C PHE A 354 21.09 -18.32 -6.65
N SER A 355 20.81 -18.81 -7.86
CA SER A 355 21.84 -18.89 -8.93
C SER A 355 22.31 -17.50 -9.36
N GLY A 356 21.41 -16.52 -9.42
CA GLY A 356 21.78 -15.12 -9.72
C GLY A 356 22.67 -14.51 -8.66
N ILE A 357 22.42 -14.80 -7.37
CA ILE A 357 23.28 -14.34 -6.26
C ILE A 357 24.66 -15.00 -6.34
N ALA A 358 24.71 -16.32 -6.56
CA ALA A 358 25.96 -17.06 -6.68
C ALA A 358 26.81 -16.55 -7.85
N TYR A 359 26.20 -16.34 -9.01
CA TYR A 359 26.87 -15.81 -10.20
C TYR A 359 27.53 -14.44 -9.93
N MET A 360 26.80 -13.49 -9.31
CA MET A 360 27.35 -12.18 -8.97
C MET A 360 28.44 -12.25 -7.88
N TRP A 361 28.33 -13.22 -6.99
CA TRP A 361 29.37 -13.45 -5.98
C TRP A 361 30.68 -13.92 -6.58
N ASP A 362 30.60 -14.82 -7.55
CA ASP A 362 31.77 -15.39 -8.26
C ASP A 362 32.42 -14.39 -9.22
N GLU A 363 31.63 -13.48 -9.83
CA GLU A 363 32.17 -12.39 -10.67
C GLU A 363 32.88 -11.29 -9.87
N GLY A 364 32.78 -11.31 -8.53
CA GLY A 364 33.46 -10.35 -7.67
C GLY A 364 32.55 -9.21 -7.16
N ASP A 365 31.32 -9.07 -7.63
CA ASP A 365 30.34 -8.09 -7.22
C ASP A 365 29.64 -8.47 -5.91
N ARG A 366 30.45 -8.78 -4.88
CA ARG A 366 30.00 -9.29 -3.57
C ARG A 366 29.00 -8.36 -2.87
N LEU A 367 29.18 -7.03 -3.00
CA LEU A 367 28.28 -6.06 -2.38
C LEU A 367 26.88 -6.16 -3.00
N ILE A 368 26.77 -6.26 -4.33
CA ILE A 368 25.50 -6.39 -5.03
C ILE A 368 24.83 -7.73 -4.67
N ALA A 369 25.60 -8.81 -4.68
CA ALA A 369 25.12 -10.14 -4.27
C ALA A 369 24.57 -10.12 -2.83
N ALA A 370 25.26 -9.48 -1.87
CA ALA A 370 24.82 -9.35 -0.49
C ALA A 370 23.54 -8.52 -0.34
N VAL A 371 23.39 -7.45 -1.11
CA VAL A 371 22.16 -6.62 -1.13
C VAL A 371 20.98 -7.43 -1.67
N ILE A 372 21.17 -8.17 -2.76
CA ILE A 372 20.10 -9.00 -3.35
C ILE A 372 19.70 -10.12 -2.38
N PHE A 373 20.67 -10.83 -1.79
CA PHE A 373 20.41 -11.87 -0.80
C PHE A 373 19.63 -11.33 0.40
N SER A 374 20.05 -10.18 0.95
CA SER A 374 19.39 -9.60 2.12
C SER A 374 17.97 -9.14 1.80
N ALA A 375 17.73 -8.49 0.67
CA ALA A 375 16.42 -7.98 0.31
C ALA A 375 15.44 -9.10 -0.04
N SER A 376 15.82 -10.05 -0.88
CA SER A 376 14.89 -11.05 -1.43
C SER A 376 14.72 -12.27 -0.52
N ILE A 377 15.80 -12.83 0.02
CA ILE A 377 15.74 -14.05 0.84
C ILE A 377 15.63 -13.74 2.33
N LEU A 378 16.60 -13.00 2.89
CA LEU A 378 16.69 -12.78 4.33
C LEU A 378 15.46 -12.04 4.88
N VAL A 379 15.05 -10.95 4.25
CA VAL A 379 13.88 -10.17 4.69
C VAL A 379 12.60 -11.00 4.59
N SER A 380 12.44 -11.81 3.55
CA SER A 380 11.25 -12.67 3.38
C SER A 380 11.18 -13.74 4.48
N VAL A 381 12.29 -14.41 4.79
CA VAL A 381 12.37 -15.40 5.88
C VAL A 381 12.12 -14.75 7.22
N LEU A 382 12.74 -13.59 7.50
CA LEU A 382 12.54 -12.87 8.77
C LEU A 382 11.09 -12.44 8.98
N LYS A 383 10.38 -12.01 7.93
CA LYS A 383 8.95 -11.68 8.02
C LYS A 383 8.10 -12.89 8.38
N ILE A 384 8.31 -14.00 7.67
CA ILE A 384 7.60 -15.25 7.95
C ILE A 384 7.87 -15.71 9.37
N ALA A 385 9.12 -15.70 9.82
CA ALA A 385 9.50 -16.06 11.18
C ALA A 385 8.88 -15.11 12.22
N ALA A 386 8.95 -13.80 12.02
CA ALA A 386 8.37 -12.81 12.92
C ALA A 386 6.85 -12.98 13.06
N MET A 387 6.12 -13.16 11.93
CA MET A 387 4.68 -13.41 11.96
C MET A 387 4.35 -14.74 12.62
N SER A 388 5.16 -15.79 12.41
CA SER A 388 4.98 -17.09 13.07
C SER A 388 5.13 -16.94 14.59
N VAL A 389 6.15 -16.20 15.06
CA VAL A 389 6.36 -15.92 16.48
C VAL A 389 5.19 -15.11 17.06
N LEU A 390 4.69 -14.09 16.35
CA LEU A 390 3.55 -13.29 16.82
C LEU A 390 2.27 -14.10 16.92
N ILE A 391 1.97 -14.95 15.94
CA ILE A 391 0.80 -15.83 15.96
C ILE A 391 0.93 -16.88 17.08
N ALA A 392 2.12 -17.49 17.24
CA ALA A 392 2.40 -18.44 18.32
C ALA A 392 2.30 -17.78 19.69
N ALA A 393 2.83 -16.56 19.86
CA ALA A 393 2.72 -15.81 21.10
C ALA A 393 1.28 -15.47 21.46
N ALA A 394 0.45 -15.11 20.47
CA ALA A 394 -0.97 -14.88 20.67
C ALA A 394 -1.75 -16.18 20.97
N ARG A 395 -1.29 -17.33 20.46
CA ARG A 395 -1.95 -18.62 20.69
C ARG A 395 -1.55 -19.33 21.98
N PHE A 396 -0.27 -19.27 22.34
CA PHE A 396 0.32 -20.06 23.43
C PHE A 396 0.81 -19.24 24.62
N ALA A 397 0.52 -17.91 24.65
CA ALA A 397 0.95 -17.00 25.73
C ALA A 397 2.47 -17.11 26.07
N LEU A 398 3.33 -17.04 25.03
CA LEU A 398 4.79 -17.17 25.22
C LEU A 398 5.35 -16.16 26.24
N PRO A 399 6.42 -16.51 27.01
CA PRO A 399 6.95 -15.68 28.11
C PRO A 399 7.61 -14.34 27.64
N ALA A 400 7.69 -14.07 26.35
CA ALA A 400 8.23 -12.82 25.82
C ALA A 400 7.36 -11.61 26.22
N GLY A 401 7.94 -10.48 26.64
CA GLY A 401 7.20 -9.29 27.09
C GLY A 401 6.24 -8.75 26.02
N ALA A 402 4.97 -8.48 26.33
CA ALA A 402 3.97 -7.98 25.38
C ALA A 402 4.40 -6.68 24.68
N LYS A 403 5.14 -5.80 25.36
CA LYS A 403 5.73 -4.57 24.79
C LYS A 403 6.75 -4.90 23.68
N LYS A 404 7.62 -5.92 23.90
CA LYS A 404 8.59 -6.37 22.86
C LYS A 404 7.88 -6.98 21.65
N LEU A 405 6.83 -7.77 21.87
CA LEU A 405 6.03 -8.36 20.80
C LEU A 405 5.26 -7.30 20.00
N SER A 406 4.71 -6.27 20.67
CA SER A 406 4.08 -5.13 19.94
C SER A 406 5.09 -4.34 19.12
N HIS A 407 6.32 -4.18 19.60
CA HIS A 407 7.40 -3.57 18.84
C HIS A 407 7.80 -4.41 17.63
N LEU A 408 7.92 -5.73 17.81
CA LEU A 408 8.17 -6.67 16.70
C LEU A 408 7.06 -6.58 15.65
N TYR A 409 5.79 -6.51 16.07
CA TYR A 409 4.66 -6.34 15.15
C TYR A 409 4.79 -5.07 14.31
N ARG A 410 5.11 -3.92 14.93
CA ARG A 410 5.30 -2.64 14.22
C ARG A 410 6.43 -2.71 13.19
N ILE A 411 7.56 -3.33 13.56
CA ILE A 411 8.68 -3.53 12.63
C ILE A 411 8.24 -4.42 11.47
N THR A 412 7.57 -5.54 11.76
CA THR A 412 7.12 -6.49 10.73
C THR A 412 6.13 -5.82 9.77
N GLU A 413 5.18 -5.03 10.27
CA GLU A 413 4.21 -4.28 9.46
C GLU A 413 4.92 -3.26 8.55
N ALA A 414 5.91 -2.53 9.07
CA ALA A 414 6.72 -1.60 8.27
C ALA A 414 7.52 -2.33 7.19
N VAL A 415 8.21 -3.42 7.54
CA VAL A 415 9.03 -4.21 6.59
C VAL A 415 8.18 -4.88 5.52
N CYS A 416 6.96 -5.33 5.84
CA CYS A 416 6.04 -5.92 4.86
C CYS A 416 5.78 -5.00 3.67
N ARG A 417 5.67 -3.70 3.89
CA ARG A 417 5.47 -2.71 2.83
C ARG A 417 6.71 -2.59 1.92
N TRP A 418 7.91 -2.58 2.50
CA TRP A 418 9.17 -2.46 1.76
C TRP A 418 9.53 -3.72 0.95
N SER A 419 8.93 -4.85 1.27
CA SER A 419 9.16 -6.11 0.54
C SER A 419 8.65 -6.09 -0.90
N MET A 420 7.83 -5.12 -1.30
CA MET A 420 7.40 -4.94 -2.69
C MET A 420 8.51 -4.39 -3.60
N ILE A 421 9.66 -3.98 -3.03
CA ILE A 421 10.82 -3.50 -3.81
C ILE A 421 11.23 -4.52 -4.87
N ASP A 422 11.36 -5.79 -4.50
CA ASP A 422 11.83 -6.84 -5.41
C ASP A 422 10.90 -7.03 -6.61
N ILE A 423 9.58 -6.90 -6.40
CA ILE A 423 8.60 -7.00 -7.50
C ILE A 423 8.78 -5.85 -8.48
N PHE A 424 8.89 -4.63 -7.98
CA PHE A 424 9.11 -3.47 -8.84
C PHE A 424 10.48 -3.51 -9.54
N VAL A 425 11.51 -4.04 -8.89
CA VAL A 425 12.82 -4.25 -9.52
C VAL A 425 12.71 -5.22 -10.70
N ILE A 426 11.99 -6.35 -10.55
CA ILE A 426 11.77 -7.30 -11.64
C ILE A 426 11.03 -6.61 -12.79
N ILE A 427 9.97 -5.84 -12.49
CA ILE A 427 9.20 -5.08 -13.48
C ILE A 427 10.11 -4.12 -14.27
N ILE A 428 10.94 -3.35 -13.59
CA ILE A 428 11.84 -2.38 -14.22
C ILE A 428 12.87 -3.08 -15.10
N LEU A 429 13.47 -4.20 -14.62
CA LEU A 429 14.42 -4.98 -15.39
C LEU A 429 13.80 -5.54 -16.67
N MET A 430 12.60 -6.10 -16.58
CA MET A 430 11.87 -6.63 -17.74
C MET A 430 11.59 -5.56 -18.80
N CYS A 431 11.14 -4.38 -18.37
CA CYS A 431 10.88 -3.28 -19.29
C CYS A 431 12.16 -2.73 -19.90
N SER A 432 13.28 -2.77 -19.18
CA SER A 432 14.57 -2.25 -19.63
C SER A 432 15.21 -3.14 -20.71
N PHE A 433 15.05 -4.46 -20.60
CA PHE A 433 15.59 -5.46 -21.54
C PHE A 433 14.47 -6.10 -22.36
N HIS A 434 13.92 -5.34 -23.32
CA HIS A 434 12.87 -5.82 -24.22
C HIS A 434 13.30 -5.86 -25.70
N THR A 435 14.61 -5.67 -25.96
CA THR A 435 15.15 -5.62 -27.31
C THR A 435 15.52 -7.02 -27.81
N TYR A 436 15.63 -7.18 -29.14
CA TYR A 436 16.04 -8.44 -29.75
C TYR A 436 17.43 -8.91 -29.30
N ALA A 437 18.33 -7.99 -28.97
CA ALA A 437 19.70 -8.28 -28.53
C ALA A 437 19.77 -8.81 -27.08
N ALA A 438 18.84 -8.39 -26.21
CA ALA A 438 18.75 -8.87 -24.83
C ALA A 438 17.29 -8.80 -24.37
N ARG A 439 16.69 -9.96 -24.15
CA ARG A 439 15.33 -10.09 -23.66
C ARG A 439 15.31 -10.77 -22.30
N VAL A 440 14.72 -10.10 -21.33
CA VAL A 440 14.49 -10.66 -20.00
C VAL A 440 13.01 -10.95 -19.85
N ILE A 441 12.70 -12.21 -19.58
CA ILE A 441 11.34 -12.72 -19.40
C ILE A 441 11.20 -13.15 -17.93
N PRO A 442 10.13 -12.75 -17.21
CA PRO A 442 9.92 -13.26 -15.86
C PRO A 442 9.59 -14.74 -15.91
N GLY A 443 10.26 -15.49 -15.08
CA GLY A 443 9.92 -16.88 -14.84
C GLY A 443 8.69 -17.05 -13.97
N SER A 444 8.17 -18.27 -13.88
CA SER A 444 7.01 -18.60 -13.04
C SER A 444 7.24 -18.28 -11.56
N ALA A 445 8.47 -18.35 -11.06
CA ALA A 445 8.81 -18.00 -9.69
C ALA A 445 8.48 -16.53 -9.33
N ALA A 446 8.56 -15.62 -10.31
CA ALA A 446 8.24 -14.20 -10.06
C ALA A 446 6.79 -14.00 -9.59
N VAL A 447 5.83 -14.75 -10.16
CA VAL A 447 4.43 -14.70 -9.73
C VAL A 447 4.26 -15.30 -8.33
N TYR A 448 4.88 -16.46 -8.06
CA TYR A 448 4.82 -17.07 -6.72
C TYR A 448 5.47 -16.17 -5.68
N PHE A 449 6.57 -15.52 -5.98
CA PHE A 449 7.23 -14.58 -5.09
C PHE A 449 6.34 -13.36 -4.80
N CYS A 450 5.70 -12.80 -5.83
CA CYS A 450 4.72 -11.72 -5.66
C CYS A 450 3.57 -12.13 -4.73
N LEU A 451 3.01 -13.33 -4.93
CA LEU A 451 1.95 -13.86 -4.07
C LEU A 451 2.43 -14.05 -2.62
N VAL A 452 3.64 -14.54 -2.39
CA VAL A 452 4.23 -14.66 -1.03
C VAL A 452 4.28 -13.29 -0.35
N VAL A 453 4.74 -12.25 -1.05
CA VAL A 453 4.80 -10.89 -0.50
C VAL A 453 3.41 -10.37 -0.15
N ILE A 454 2.43 -10.53 -1.04
CA ILE A 454 1.05 -10.11 -0.81
C ILE A 454 0.42 -10.89 0.37
N LEU A 455 0.59 -12.20 0.43
CA LEU A 455 0.02 -13.04 1.49
C LEU A 455 0.63 -12.75 2.86
N THR A 456 1.95 -12.51 2.94
CA THR A 456 2.59 -12.09 4.20
C THR A 456 2.09 -10.72 4.65
N MET A 457 1.86 -9.78 3.72
CA MET A 457 1.29 -8.47 4.01
C MET A 457 -0.17 -8.60 4.50
N LEU A 458 -0.97 -9.46 3.87
CA LEU A 458 -2.35 -9.73 4.31
C LEU A 458 -2.37 -10.40 5.68
N SER A 459 -1.46 -11.34 5.96
CA SER A 459 -1.32 -11.97 7.27
C SER A 459 -1.09 -10.93 8.38
N ALA A 460 -0.15 -9.98 8.18
CA ALA A 460 0.10 -8.89 9.11
C ALA A 460 -1.10 -7.94 9.25
N TYR A 461 -1.78 -7.63 8.15
CA TYR A 461 -2.95 -6.74 8.14
C TYR A 461 -4.15 -7.31 8.90
N TYR A 462 -4.38 -8.64 8.84
CA TYR A 462 -5.50 -9.30 9.53
C TYR A 462 -5.19 -9.65 10.98
N PHE A 463 -3.94 -9.60 11.40
CA PHE A 463 -3.55 -9.86 12.78
C PHE A 463 -4.04 -8.75 13.73
N ASP A 464 -4.64 -9.11 14.87
CA ASP A 464 -5.04 -8.16 15.92
C ASP A 464 -3.99 -8.14 17.04
N PRO A 465 -3.17 -7.08 17.14
CA PRO A 465 -2.08 -7.03 18.13
C PRO A 465 -2.57 -7.00 19.58
N ARG A 466 -3.83 -6.66 19.83
CA ARG A 466 -4.42 -6.65 21.17
C ARG A 466 -4.46 -8.04 21.80
N LEU A 467 -4.51 -9.10 20.98
CA LEU A 467 -4.49 -10.48 21.43
C LEU A 467 -3.18 -10.85 22.16
N LEU A 468 -2.09 -10.14 21.90
CA LEU A 468 -0.81 -10.32 22.61
C LEU A 468 -0.88 -9.85 24.07
N TRP A 469 -1.86 -9.01 24.41
CA TRP A 469 -2.05 -8.44 25.74
C TRP A 469 -3.16 -9.12 26.52
N ASP A 470 -4.19 -9.65 25.85
CA ASP A 470 -5.40 -10.22 26.49
C ASP A 470 -5.10 -11.49 27.29
N LYS A 471 -4.32 -12.43 26.76
CA LYS A 471 -4.05 -13.73 27.40
C LYS A 471 -3.24 -13.63 28.70
N ARG A 472 -2.50 -12.55 28.88
CA ARG A 472 -1.72 -12.31 30.11
C ARG A 472 -2.53 -11.72 31.24
N ALA A 473 -3.64 -11.08 30.91
CA ALA A 473 -4.58 -10.60 31.93
C ALA A 473 -5.39 -11.77 32.55
N SER A 474 -5.58 -12.87 31.79
CA SER A 474 -6.32 -14.06 32.25
C SER A 474 -5.45 -15.01 33.11
N ASP A 475 -4.10 -14.99 32.95
CA ASP A 475 -3.18 -15.89 33.66
C ASP A 475 -2.73 -15.36 35.03
N GLY A 476 -3.48 -14.39 35.61
CA GLY A 476 -3.32 -13.98 37.02
C GLY A 476 -2.00 -13.29 37.36
N ILE A 477 -1.19 -12.88 36.41
CA ILE A 477 -0.08 -11.95 36.65
C ILE A 477 -0.71 -10.58 36.86
N ALA A 478 -1.15 -10.30 38.08
CA ALA A 478 -1.54 -8.99 38.55
C ALA A 478 -0.43 -8.01 38.16
N PHE A 479 -0.77 -7.11 37.27
CA PHE A 479 0.10 -5.98 36.96
C PHE A 479 0.25 -5.17 38.24
N ASN A 480 1.43 -5.27 38.85
CA ASN A 480 1.80 -4.40 39.94
C ASN A 480 1.78 -2.96 39.38
N GLU A 481 0.81 -2.17 39.80
CA GLU A 481 0.61 -0.76 39.38
C GLU A 481 1.75 0.18 39.83
N THR A 482 2.86 -0.38 40.33
CA THR A 482 3.97 0.35 40.95
C THR A 482 5.25 0.42 40.11
N GLU A 483 5.27 0.03 38.84
CA GLU A 483 6.35 0.51 37.96
C GLU A 483 6.01 1.96 37.52
N LYS A 484 6.23 2.86 38.47
CA LYS A 484 6.35 4.29 38.29
C LYS A 484 7.44 4.59 37.26
N TYR A 485 7.08 5.48 36.40
CA TYR A 485 7.94 6.24 35.49
C TYR A 485 9.31 6.60 36.10
N ASP A 486 10.38 6.05 35.55
CA ASP A 486 11.72 6.62 35.48
C ASP A 486 12.10 6.74 34.00
#